data_9807ec528fa1504aeea8c66607265d3a
#
_entry.id   9807ec528fa1504aeea8c66607265d3a
#
_cell.length_a   1.000
_cell.length_b   1.000
_cell.length_c   1.000
_cell.angle_alpha   90.00
_cell.angle_beta   90.00
_cell.angle_gamma   90.00
#
_symmetry.space_group_name_H-M   'P 1'
#
loop_
_entity.id
_entity.type
_entity.pdbx_description
1 polymer ?
#
loop_
_entity_poly.entity_id
_entity_poly.type
_entity_poly.pdbx_seq_one_letter_code
_entity_poly.pdbx_strand_id
1 'polypeptide(L)'
;LQVSETWDPPTEEPDADLYGNCAPTHSFSAQAIEVEVDTETGQVKVLDSYLSDDLGRALNLNAVHGQANGGCVQAIGWTLYENLQVEDGRILNGNFADYTMATAESVPMLRGGFVESMDPVGPYGAKASSETPILMAAPAIANAVYDAVGVRIRDLPITPEKVLAALRAKKEQQGAVAHA
;
A
#
# COMPACT_ATOMS: atom_id res chain seq x y z
N LEU A 1 26.23 -35.86 7.16
CA LEU A 1 27.01 -34.73 6.68
C LEU A 1 26.43 -33.46 7.27
N GLN A 2 27.22 -32.66 7.98
CA GLN A 2 26.83 -31.35 8.50
C GLN A 2 27.74 -30.32 7.86
N VAL A 3 27.13 -29.26 7.29
CA VAL A 3 27.85 -28.13 6.71
C VAL A 3 27.32 -26.86 7.38
N SER A 4 28.20 -25.95 7.71
CA SER A 4 27.87 -24.64 8.27
C SER A 4 28.57 -23.57 7.45
N GLU A 5 27.85 -22.52 7.08
CA GLU A 5 28.38 -21.38 6.35
C GLU A 5 27.79 -20.09 6.91
N THR A 6 28.55 -19.02 6.89
CA THR A 6 28.13 -17.70 7.34
C THR A 6 28.15 -16.75 6.16
N TRP A 7 27.06 -16.03 5.95
CA TRP A 7 26.97 -14.94 4.99
C TRP A 7 26.85 -13.61 5.76
N ASP A 8 27.77 -12.71 5.46
CA ASP A 8 27.79 -11.36 6.04
C ASP A 8 27.55 -10.36 4.90
N PRO A 9 26.39 -9.68 4.85
CA PRO A 9 26.10 -8.73 3.80
C PRO A 9 26.99 -7.48 3.93
N PRO A 10 27.32 -6.81 2.82
CA PRO A 10 28.10 -5.59 2.83
C PRO A 10 27.25 -4.42 3.34
N THR A 11 27.08 -4.33 4.66
CA THR A 11 26.36 -3.26 5.34
C THR A 11 27.30 -2.40 6.17
N GLU A 12 26.92 -1.16 6.40
CA GLU A 12 27.59 -0.23 7.32
C GLU A 12 26.61 0.10 8.45
N GLU A 13 27.06 -0.02 9.69
CA GLU A 13 26.27 0.40 10.84
C GLU A 13 26.01 1.91 10.79
N PRO A 14 24.82 2.37 11.21
CA PRO A 14 24.54 3.79 11.26
C PRO A 14 25.43 4.48 12.30
N ASP A 15 25.91 5.67 11.96
CA ASP A 15 26.61 6.54 12.87
C ASP A 15 25.67 7.20 13.90
N ALA A 16 26.18 8.11 14.71
CA ALA A 16 25.40 8.80 15.73
C ALA A 16 24.27 9.69 15.17
N ASP A 17 24.37 10.07 13.90
CA ASP A 17 23.37 10.87 13.17
C ASP A 17 22.42 9.96 12.33
N LEU A 18 22.50 8.66 12.51
CA LEU A 18 21.74 7.61 11.81
C LEU A 18 22.06 7.50 10.30
N TYR A 19 23.22 7.93 9.86
CA TYR A 19 23.71 7.69 8.50
C TYR A 19 24.51 6.39 8.45
N GLY A 20 24.20 5.56 7.48
CA GLY A 20 24.88 4.30 7.22
C GLY A 20 24.12 3.49 6.16
N ASN A 21 24.79 2.51 5.56
CA ASN A 21 24.16 1.60 4.61
C ASN A 21 23.72 0.31 5.32
N CYS A 22 22.59 0.38 6.03
CA CYS A 22 22.05 -0.75 6.80
C CYS A 22 21.37 -1.82 5.94
N ALA A 23 21.12 -1.54 4.65
CA ALA A 23 20.45 -2.46 3.73
C ALA A 23 21.36 -2.78 2.54
N PRO A 24 21.79 -4.05 2.35
CA PRO A 24 22.69 -4.41 1.27
C PRO A 24 22.01 -4.35 -0.10
N THR A 25 20.69 -4.45 -0.14
CA THR A 25 19.88 -4.45 -1.36
C THR A 25 18.60 -3.64 -1.17
N HIS A 26 18.08 -3.07 -2.26
CA HIS A 26 16.83 -2.33 -2.26
C HIS A 26 15.90 -2.90 -3.34
N SER A 27 14.66 -3.21 -2.96
CA SER A 27 13.59 -3.53 -3.89
C SER A 27 12.92 -2.25 -4.37
N PHE A 28 12.53 -2.23 -5.64
CA PHE A 28 11.80 -1.12 -6.25
C PHE A 28 10.42 -1.60 -6.67
N SER A 29 9.41 -0.78 -6.44
CA SER A 29 8.04 -1.13 -6.76
C SER A 29 7.29 0.05 -7.33
N ALA A 30 6.39 -0.23 -8.27
CA ALA A 30 5.44 0.74 -8.81
C ALA A 30 4.05 0.12 -8.89
N GLN A 31 3.02 0.90 -8.59
CA GLN A 31 1.65 0.42 -8.63
C GLN A 31 0.72 1.45 -9.26
N ALA A 32 -0.12 0.99 -10.18
CA ALA A 32 -1.23 1.74 -10.74
C ALA A 32 -2.55 1.16 -10.25
N ILE A 33 -3.47 2.03 -9.84
CA ILE A 33 -4.78 1.63 -9.31
C ILE A 33 -5.86 2.45 -10.00
N GLU A 34 -6.92 1.75 -10.41
CA GLU A 34 -8.16 2.35 -10.92
C GLU A 34 -9.23 2.29 -9.83
N VAL A 35 -9.92 3.43 -9.63
CA VAL A 35 -11.00 3.53 -8.64
C VAL A 35 -12.29 4.10 -9.26
N GLU A 36 -13.41 3.71 -8.69
CA GLU A 36 -14.69 4.35 -8.84
C GLU A 36 -15.03 5.08 -7.53
N VAL A 37 -15.45 6.33 -7.62
CA VAL A 37 -15.89 7.12 -6.48
C VAL A 37 -17.34 7.52 -6.65
N ASP A 38 -18.20 7.03 -5.79
CA ASP A 38 -19.59 7.49 -5.71
C ASP A 38 -19.65 8.83 -4.99
N THR A 39 -19.99 9.87 -5.71
CA THR A 39 -20.04 11.24 -5.17
C THR A 39 -21.27 11.56 -4.32
N GLU A 40 -22.25 10.66 -4.30
CA GLU A 40 -23.44 10.79 -3.47
C GLU A 40 -23.26 10.13 -2.10
N THR A 41 -22.62 8.96 -2.08
CA THR A 41 -22.35 8.20 -0.86
C THR A 41 -20.96 8.39 -0.29
N GLY A 42 -19.99 8.82 -1.11
CA GLY A 42 -18.59 8.93 -0.76
C GLY A 42 -17.83 7.59 -0.83
N GLN A 43 -18.48 6.52 -1.25
CA GLN A 43 -17.82 5.21 -1.37
C GLN A 43 -16.74 5.22 -2.43
N VAL A 44 -15.61 4.60 -2.10
CA VAL A 44 -14.50 4.35 -3.02
C VAL A 44 -14.40 2.85 -3.26
N LYS A 45 -14.47 2.45 -4.52
CA LYS A 45 -14.29 1.07 -4.96
C LYS A 45 -13.03 0.96 -5.80
N VAL A 46 -12.13 0.06 -5.44
CA VAL A 46 -10.98 -0.26 -6.29
C VAL A 46 -11.43 -1.23 -7.37
N LEU A 47 -11.27 -0.84 -8.64
CA LEU A 47 -11.71 -1.61 -9.80
C LEU A 47 -10.62 -2.51 -10.34
N ASP A 48 -9.39 -2.00 -10.44
CA ASP A 48 -8.23 -2.73 -10.95
C ASP A 48 -6.96 -2.28 -10.23
N SER A 49 -5.98 -3.18 -10.15
CA SER A 49 -4.67 -2.92 -9.56
C SER A 49 -3.59 -3.63 -10.35
N TYR A 50 -2.59 -2.89 -10.79
CA TYR A 50 -1.42 -3.41 -11.47
C TYR A 50 -0.16 -3.07 -10.67
N LEU A 51 0.55 -4.10 -10.21
CA LEU A 51 1.81 -3.99 -9.47
C LEU A 51 2.97 -4.43 -10.35
N SER A 52 4.06 -3.67 -10.33
CA SER A 52 5.36 -4.08 -10.86
C SER A 52 6.39 -4.03 -9.74
N ASP A 53 7.02 -5.14 -9.43
CA ASP A 53 7.92 -5.29 -8.30
C ASP A 53 9.26 -5.87 -8.75
N ASP A 54 10.38 -5.24 -8.37
CA ASP A 54 11.72 -5.72 -8.65
C ASP A 54 12.19 -6.63 -7.54
N LEU A 55 12.29 -7.91 -7.84
CA LEU A 55 12.63 -8.99 -6.92
C LEU A 55 14.08 -9.46 -7.04
N GLY A 56 14.90 -8.80 -7.89
CA GLY A 56 16.20 -9.32 -8.26
C GLY A 56 16.06 -10.62 -9.05
N ARG A 57 15.70 -11.71 -8.40
CA ARG A 57 15.34 -13.01 -8.99
C ARG A 57 14.21 -13.66 -8.23
N ALA A 58 13.18 -14.07 -8.93
CA ALA A 58 12.05 -14.79 -8.34
C ALA A 58 12.41 -16.26 -8.10
N LEU A 59 12.77 -16.62 -6.86
CA LEU A 59 13.11 -17.98 -6.50
C LEU A 59 11.88 -18.91 -6.44
N ASN A 60 10.74 -18.37 -6.07
CA ASN A 60 9.46 -19.08 -6.00
C ASN A 60 8.32 -18.16 -6.45
N LEU A 61 7.91 -18.27 -7.70
CA LEU A 61 6.88 -17.43 -8.31
C LEU A 61 5.52 -17.51 -7.57
N ASN A 62 5.12 -18.69 -7.09
CA ASN A 62 3.86 -18.84 -6.39
C ASN A 62 3.88 -18.07 -5.05
N ALA A 63 4.98 -18.13 -4.32
CA ALA A 63 5.14 -17.38 -3.07
C ALA A 63 5.17 -15.87 -3.35
N VAL A 64 5.85 -15.44 -4.40
CA VAL A 64 5.92 -14.04 -4.81
C VAL A 64 4.53 -13.51 -5.18
N HIS A 65 3.77 -14.24 -5.99
CA HIS A 65 2.37 -13.87 -6.30
C HIS A 65 1.50 -13.80 -5.04
N GLY A 66 1.68 -14.74 -4.11
CA GLY A 66 0.99 -14.73 -2.83
C GLY A 66 1.30 -13.47 -2.02
N GLN A 67 2.57 -13.06 -1.95
CA GLN A 67 3.00 -11.83 -1.26
C GLN A 67 2.47 -10.57 -1.97
N ALA A 68 2.56 -10.50 -3.30
CA ALA A 68 2.05 -9.38 -4.07
C ALA A 68 0.55 -9.18 -3.86
N ASN A 69 -0.23 -10.24 -3.97
CA ASN A 69 -1.68 -10.19 -3.79
C ASN A 69 -2.05 -9.89 -2.33
N GLY A 70 -1.46 -10.60 -1.38
CA GLY A 70 -1.74 -10.42 0.05
C GLY A 70 -1.39 -9.00 0.53
N GLY A 71 -0.22 -8.48 0.14
CA GLY A 71 0.20 -7.13 0.47
C GLY A 71 -0.72 -6.05 -0.12
N CYS A 72 -1.12 -6.21 -1.36
CA CYS A 72 -2.06 -5.29 -2.01
C CYS A 72 -3.42 -5.28 -1.29
N VAL A 73 -3.98 -6.46 -0.98
CA VAL A 73 -5.26 -6.57 -0.25
C VAL A 73 -5.17 -5.94 1.14
N GLN A 74 -4.09 -6.20 1.87
CA GLN A 74 -3.86 -5.61 3.18
C GLN A 74 -3.81 -4.08 3.10
N ALA A 75 -3.12 -3.53 2.11
CA ALA A 75 -3.04 -2.08 1.94
C ALA A 75 -4.37 -1.44 1.50
N ILE A 76 -5.17 -2.13 0.68
CA ILE A 76 -6.55 -1.72 0.37
C ILE A 76 -7.38 -1.67 1.65
N GLY A 77 -7.26 -2.69 2.51
CA GLY A 77 -7.91 -2.74 3.82
C GLY A 77 -7.58 -1.52 4.67
N TRP A 78 -6.31 -1.25 4.90
CA TRP A 78 -5.84 -0.09 5.67
C TRP A 78 -6.24 1.25 5.07
N THR A 79 -6.30 1.30 3.74
CA THR A 79 -6.59 2.56 3.05
C THR A 79 -8.07 2.93 3.11
N LEU A 80 -8.97 1.96 3.05
CA LEU A 80 -10.41 2.22 2.86
C LEU A 80 -11.28 1.81 4.05
N TYR A 81 -10.89 0.80 4.84
CA TYR A 81 -11.79 0.14 5.79
C TYR A 81 -11.29 0.08 7.23
N GLU A 82 -10.01 -0.27 7.42
CA GLU A 82 -9.49 -0.68 8.71
C GLU A 82 -9.16 0.54 9.59
N ASN A 83 -9.76 0.59 10.76
CA ASN A 83 -9.51 1.64 11.75
C ASN A 83 -9.58 1.05 13.15
N LEU A 84 -8.43 0.68 13.71
CA LEU A 84 -8.35 0.22 15.08
C LEU A 84 -8.58 1.39 16.03
N GLN A 85 -9.68 1.35 16.80
CA GLN A 85 -10.03 2.37 17.77
C GLN A 85 -9.49 2.00 19.15
N VAL A 86 -8.66 2.89 19.70
CA VAL A 86 -8.07 2.71 21.04
C VAL A 86 -8.37 3.96 21.88
N GLU A 87 -8.95 3.76 23.06
CA GLU A 87 -9.22 4.81 24.03
C GLU A 87 -8.69 4.36 25.39
N ASP A 88 -7.90 5.18 26.04
CA ASP A 88 -7.27 4.90 27.35
C ASP A 88 -6.59 3.52 27.44
N GLY A 89 -5.92 3.09 26.35
CA GLY A 89 -5.24 1.80 26.26
C GLY A 89 -6.18 0.60 26.05
N ARG A 90 -7.47 0.83 25.80
CA ARG A 90 -8.47 -0.22 25.49
C ARG A 90 -8.85 -0.20 24.02
N ILE A 91 -8.86 -1.37 23.41
CA ILE A 91 -9.38 -1.55 22.05
C ILE A 91 -10.90 -1.56 22.11
N LEU A 92 -11.56 -0.66 21.37
CA LEU A 92 -13.01 -0.52 21.36
C LEU A 92 -13.68 -1.44 20.34
N ASN A 93 -13.01 -1.73 19.23
CA ASN A 93 -13.54 -2.51 18.12
C ASN A 93 -12.71 -3.77 17.82
N GLY A 94 -12.40 -4.56 18.88
CA GLY A 94 -11.53 -5.74 18.81
C GLY A 94 -12.17 -7.02 18.24
N ASN A 95 -13.25 -6.91 17.48
CA ASN A 95 -13.92 -8.05 16.85
C ASN A 95 -14.28 -7.73 15.39
N PHE A 96 -14.50 -8.75 14.56
CA PHE A 96 -14.77 -8.57 13.13
C PHE A 96 -16.16 -7.99 12.77
N ALA A 97 -17.05 -7.78 13.76
CA ALA A 97 -18.28 -7.04 13.51
C ALA A 97 -18.03 -5.53 13.44
N ASP A 98 -17.07 -5.04 14.20
CA ASP A 98 -16.77 -3.61 14.36
C ASP A 98 -15.45 -3.20 13.66
N TYR A 99 -14.48 -4.13 13.58
CA TYR A 99 -13.25 -3.94 12.83
C TYR A 99 -13.44 -4.51 11.42
N THR A 100 -13.69 -3.61 10.47
CA THR A 100 -13.98 -3.98 9.09
C THR A 100 -12.69 -4.24 8.33
N MET A 101 -12.59 -5.41 7.69
CA MET A 101 -11.49 -5.79 6.80
C MET A 101 -11.96 -5.88 5.35
N ALA A 102 -11.01 -5.80 4.41
CA ALA A 102 -11.29 -6.09 3.02
C ALA A 102 -11.78 -7.54 2.86
N THR A 103 -12.85 -7.74 2.14
CA THR A 103 -13.44 -9.06 1.81
C THR A 103 -13.14 -9.42 0.36
N ALA A 104 -13.38 -10.67 -0.01
CA ALA A 104 -13.22 -11.13 -1.40
C ALA A 104 -14.07 -10.32 -2.41
N GLU A 105 -15.18 -9.75 -1.97
CA GLU A 105 -16.06 -8.91 -2.81
C GLU A 105 -15.47 -7.52 -3.04
N SER A 106 -14.70 -6.99 -2.09
CA SER A 106 -14.08 -5.66 -2.18
C SER A 106 -12.70 -5.67 -2.83
N VAL A 107 -12.15 -6.86 -3.13
CA VAL A 107 -10.84 -7.00 -3.76
C VAL A 107 -10.98 -6.93 -5.28
N PRO A 108 -10.21 -6.04 -5.95
CA PRO A 108 -10.24 -5.93 -7.40
C PRO A 108 -9.50 -7.08 -8.09
N MET A 109 -9.49 -7.08 -9.42
CA MET A 109 -8.54 -7.90 -10.17
C MET A 109 -7.12 -7.43 -9.85
N LEU A 110 -6.34 -8.31 -9.23
CA LEU A 110 -4.93 -8.06 -8.93
C LEU A 110 -4.07 -8.57 -10.08
N ARG A 111 -3.41 -7.67 -10.76
CA ARG A 111 -2.50 -7.94 -11.87
C ARG A 111 -1.11 -7.47 -11.52
N GLY A 112 -0.11 -8.04 -12.16
CA GLY A 112 1.25 -7.57 -11.97
C GLY A 112 2.26 -8.39 -12.71
N GLY A 113 3.46 -7.84 -12.76
CA GLY A 113 4.65 -8.47 -13.29
C GLY A 113 5.81 -8.23 -12.34
N PHE A 114 6.84 -9.02 -12.52
CA PHE A 114 8.05 -8.92 -11.73
C PHE A 114 9.22 -8.57 -12.65
N VAL A 115 10.10 -7.71 -12.15
CA VAL A 115 11.36 -7.38 -12.78
C VAL A 115 12.46 -8.19 -12.08
N GLU A 116 13.27 -8.88 -12.86
CA GLU A 116 14.41 -9.64 -12.36
C GLU A 116 15.70 -8.89 -12.72
N SER A 117 16.09 -7.95 -11.83
CA SER A 117 17.31 -7.15 -12.02
C SER A 117 18.60 -7.90 -11.70
N MET A 118 18.53 -9.11 -11.12
CA MET A 118 19.65 -9.94 -10.71
C MET A 118 20.59 -9.19 -9.75
N ASP A 119 20.19 -9.14 -8.48
CA ASP A 119 20.96 -8.42 -7.45
C ASP A 119 22.35 -9.05 -7.25
N PRO A 120 23.43 -8.24 -7.26
CA PRO A 120 24.79 -8.78 -7.15
C PRO A 120 25.14 -9.28 -5.74
N VAL A 121 24.40 -8.88 -4.72
CA VAL A 121 24.67 -9.20 -3.31
C VAL A 121 23.70 -10.23 -2.78
N GLY A 122 22.45 -10.20 -3.22
CA GLY A 122 21.40 -11.11 -2.79
C GLY A 122 21.66 -12.57 -3.17
N PRO A 123 21.27 -13.52 -2.32
CA PRO A 123 21.49 -14.95 -2.60
C PRO A 123 20.78 -15.34 -3.90
N TYR A 124 21.54 -15.95 -4.81
CA TYR A 124 21.07 -16.30 -6.17
C TYR A 124 20.55 -15.13 -7.01
N GLY A 125 20.89 -13.88 -6.66
CA GLY A 125 20.41 -12.68 -7.30
C GLY A 125 19.04 -12.21 -6.82
N ALA A 126 18.51 -12.76 -5.74
CA ALA A 126 17.20 -12.41 -5.20
C ALA A 126 17.28 -11.17 -4.30
N LYS A 127 16.19 -10.41 -4.27
CA LYS A 127 15.89 -9.35 -3.30
C LYS A 127 14.72 -9.78 -2.41
N ALA A 128 14.48 -9.04 -1.33
CA ALA A 128 13.30 -9.24 -0.51
C ALA A 128 12.02 -8.93 -1.31
N SER A 129 10.98 -9.73 -1.10
CA SER A 129 9.66 -9.57 -1.71
C SER A 129 8.59 -9.82 -0.66
N SER A 130 8.52 -8.99 0.37
CA SER A 130 7.52 -9.17 1.41
C SER A 130 6.57 -7.98 1.55
N GLU A 131 7.08 -6.80 1.88
CA GLU A 131 6.27 -5.64 2.23
C GLU A 131 6.18 -4.58 1.13
N THR A 132 6.96 -4.70 0.05
CA THR A 132 6.92 -3.76 -1.08
C THR A 132 5.50 -3.56 -1.64
N PRO A 133 4.67 -4.61 -1.81
CA PRO A 133 3.31 -4.45 -2.33
C PRO A 133 2.37 -3.66 -1.41
N ILE A 134 2.65 -3.62 -0.10
CA ILE A 134 1.85 -2.86 0.86
C ILE A 134 2.09 -1.36 0.72
N LEU A 135 3.34 -0.96 0.48
CA LEU A 135 3.74 0.44 0.50
C LEU A 135 3.10 1.27 -0.61
N MET A 136 2.88 0.67 -1.78
CA MET A 136 2.47 1.39 -2.98
C MET A 136 0.95 1.59 -3.08
N ALA A 137 0.12 0.69 -2.54
CA ALA A 137 -1.32 0.71 -2.78
C ALA A 137 -2.02 1.93 -2.14
N ALA A 138 -1.68 2.28 -0.90
CA ALA A 138 -2.31 3.42 -0.23
C ALA A 138 -2.11 4.76 -0.96
N PRO A 139 -0.87 5.17 -1.33
CA PRO A 139 -0.66 6.38 -2.10
C PRO A 139 -1.26 6.30 -3.51
N ALA A 140 -1.27 5.13 -4.15
CA ALA A 140 -1.90 4.95 -5.45
C ALA A 140 -3.43 5.15 -5.39
N ILE A 141 -4.12 4.59 -4.39
CA ILE A 141 -5.55 4.83 -4.15
C ILE A 141 -5.82 6.31 -3.88
N ALA A 142 -5.04 6.96 -3.00
CA ALA A 142 -5.22 8.36 -2.69
C ALA A 142 -5.03 9.27 -3.92
N ASN A 143 -4.09 8.93 -4.80
CA ASN A 143 -3.89 9.63 -6.07
C ASN A 143 -5.04 9.37 -7.06
N ALA A 144 -5.52 8.13 -7.17
CA ALA A 144 -6.65 7.78 -8.02
C ALA A 144 -7.94 8.49 -7.57
N VAL A 145 -8.21 8.58 -6.28
CA VAL A 145 -9.33 9.37 -5.73
C VAL A 145 -9.19 10.85 -6.09
N TYR A 146 -7.97 11.40 -5.98
CA TYR A 146 -7.74 12.79 -6.39
C TYR A 146 -7.98 13.00 -7.88
N ASP A 147 -7.52 12.08 -8.72
CA ASP A 147 -7.73 12.15 -10.17
C ASP A 147 -9.22 12.07 -10.53
N ALA A 148 -9.95 11.17 -9.89
CA ALA A 148 -11.38 10.96 -10.13
C ALA A 148 -12.25 12.16 -9.73
N VAL A 149 -12.02 12.75 -8.55
CA VAL A 149 -12.95 13.74 -7.97
C VAL A 149 -12.28 15.05 -7.54
N GLY A 150 -10.96 15.17 -7.68
CA GLY A 150 -10.18 16.39 -7.43
C GLY A 150 -10.17 16.82 -5.96
N VAL A 151 -10.27 15.87 -5.02
CA VAL A 151 -10.11 16.12 -3.57
C VAL A 151 -8.96 15.29 -3.02
N ARG A 152 -8.15 15.87 -2.13
CA ARG A 152 -7.00 15.24 -1.53
C ARG A 152 -7.30 14.88 -0.08
N ILE A 153 -7.33 13.57 0.23
CA ILE A 153 -7.47 13.04 1.58
C ILE A 153 -6.10 12.53 2.02
N ARG A 154 -5.64 12.95 3.19
CA ARG A 154 -4.31 12.66 3.71
C ARG A 154 -4.32 11.79 4.96
N ASP A 155 -5.49 11.60 5.55
CA ASP A 155 -5.68 10.83 6.78
C ASP A 155 -6.40 9.53 6.47
N LEU A 156 -5.73 8.41 6.69
CA LEU A 156 -6.30 7.07 6.53
C LEU A 156 -7.20 6.69 7.73
N PRO A 157 -8.15 5.80 7.51
CA PRO A 157 -8.65 5.32 6.23
C PRO A 157 -9.40 6.41 5.46
N ILE A 158 -9.46 6.29 4.11
CA ILE A 158 -10.25 7.16 3.23
C ILE A 158 -11.71 6.72 3.31
N THR A 159 -12.40 7.13 4.36
CA THR A 159 -13.79 6.73 4.58
C THR A 159 -14.77 7.53 3.72
N PRO A 160 -15.98 7.00 3.45
CA PRO A 160 -17.04 7.72 2.75
C PRO A 160 -17.31 9.11 3.32
N GLU A 161 -17.32 9.24 4.64
CA GLU A 161 -17.56 10.51 5.32
C GLU A 161 -16.46 11.54 5.02
N LYS A 162 -15.20 11.11 4.98
CA LYS A 162 -14.08 11.99 4.63
C LYS A 162 -14.14 12.42 3.16
N VAL A 163 -14.53 11.53 2.26
CA VAL A 163 -14.74 11.86 0.84
C VAL A 163 -15.85 12.89 0.68
N LEU A 164 -17.02 12.66 1.30
CA LEU A 164 -18.15 13.60 1.23
C LEU A 164 -17.81 14.96 1.84
N ALA A 165 -17.11 14.98 2.98
CA ALA A 165 -16.68 16.24 3.62
C ALA A 165 -15.75 17.03 2.69
N ALA A 166 -14.78 16.35 2.05
CA ALA A 166 -13.84 16.98 1.12
C ALA A 166 -14.54 17.49 -0.15
N LEU A 167 -15.53 16.76 -0.69
CA LEU A 167 -16.33 17.18 -1.84
C LEU A 167 -17.19 18.40 -1.52
N ARG A 168 -17.79 18.47 -0.33
CA ARG A 168 -18.56 19.65 0.13
C ARG A 168 -17.65 20.88 0.25
N ALA A 169 -16.52 20.75 0.90
CA ALA A 169 -15.54 21.84 1.04
C ALA A 169 -15.05 22.35 -0.34
N LYS A 170 -14.82 21.44 -1.29
CA LYS A 170 -14.47 21.82 -2.67
C LYS A 170 -15.57 22.64 -3.36
N LYS A 171 -16.84 22.24 -3.23
CA LYS A 171 -17.99 22.97 -3.80
C LYS A 171 -18.14 24.36 -3.19
N GLU A 172 -17.98 24.50 -1.88
CA GLU A 172 -18.04 25.80 -1.18
C GLU A 172 -16.96 26.76 -1.65
N GLN A 173 -15.71 26.26 -1.80
CA GLN A 173 -14.59 27.06 -2.33
C GLN A 173 -14.85 27.54 -3.77
N GLN A 174 -15.36 26.67 -4.63
CA GLN A 174 -15.70 27.03 -6.01
C GLN A 174 -16.85 28.05 -6.08
N GLY A 175 -17.86 27.90 -5.23
CA GLY A 175 -18.95 28.86 -5.14
C GLY A 175 -18.50 30.24 -4.64
N ALA A 176 -17.58 30.28 -3.68
CA ALA A 176 -17.02 31.55 -3.16
C ALA A 176 -16.19 32.30 -4.23
N VAL A 177 -15.44 31.57 -5.07
CA VAL A 177 -14.65 32.16 -6.17
C VAL A 177 -15.53 32.66 -7.32
N ALA A 178 -16.70 32.04 -7.55
CA ALA A 178 -17.62 32.45 -8.61
C ALA A 178 -18.41 33.73 -8.24
N HIS A 179 -18.41 34.13 -6.98
CA HIS A 179 -19.10 35.33 -6.46
C HIS A 179 -18.16 36.48 -6.06
N ALA A 180 -16.85 36.32 -6.27
CA ALA A 180 -15.82 37.35 -6.02
C ALA A 180 -15.34 37.96 -7.34
#